data_b511354bab403d7d36563f2314799e38
#
_entry.id   b511354bab403d7d36563f2314799e38
#
_cell.length_a   1.000
_cell.length_b   1.000
_cell.length_c   1.000
_cell.angle_alpha   90.00
_cell.angle_beta   90.00
_cell.angle_gamma   90.00
#
_symmetry.space_group_name_H-M   'P 1'
#
loop_
_entity.id
_entity.type
_entity.pdbx_description
1 polymer ?
#
loop_
_entity_poly.entity_id
_entity_poly.type
_entity_poly.pdbx_seq_one_letter_code
_entity_poly.pdbx_strand_id
1 'polypeptide(L)'
;MATSGSFTTTSYEGRSLTFSWNRTTYSVANNTSTIAWSVKGSGSYTGGWVTCGDIDVVVNGTTVYNSSAESRINVWSGDVVASGTMTIAHDANGNKTFSASVKAAVYNYAQNVSGSSNFSLNNIPRAASIDKVANTGGASITSLGTGNAVRVYFTPKSTAFKYRVTVSMNGEWVQNDGSGVSVSSTSQTYYQSGVIPHSWIPNATSGTLTCKLETLNGTTVIGTSTKTITMTVPSSVVPTISSLTVAPYNTNSVINGWGIYVANYSKARLSCAASGSGGSTIKKFTISNAASATINGASMSYDATLNSGGSKTFTVVATDSRGRNSAAKSVAINVVNYYTPAIASFDVIRTDASGNASDSGTAAKLSFSGTYTNIGANGATAKFFYKLSTASGYTAISTTSAGSGGKVNGGIVVNNVTFA
;
A
#
# COMPACT_ATOMS: atom_id res chain seq x y z
N MET A 1 44.90 21.83 3.55
CA MET A 1 43.86 22.87 3.49
C MET A 1 44.14 23.85 4.61
N ALA A 2 44.09 25.14 4.32
CA ALA A 2 44.57 26.15 5.23
C ALA A 2 43.47 27.10 5.71
N THR A 3 43.66 27.69 6.87
CA THR A 3 42.85 28.79 7.39
C THR A 3 43.51 30.15 7.14
N SER A 4 44.75 30.18 6.68
CA SER A 4 45.53 31.37 6.34
C SER A 4 46.61 31.02 5.32
N GLY A 5 47.18 32.03 4.70
CA GLY A 5 48.30 31.91 3.78
C GLY A 5 48.85 33.27 3.38
N SER A 6 50.02 33.27 2.74
CA SER A 6 50.68 34.46 2.26
C SER A 6 51.62 34.15 1.10
N PHE A 7 51.97 35.15 0.33
CA PHE A 7 53.08 35.17 -0.60
C PHE A 7 53.67 36.56 -0.68
N THR A 8 54.93 36.63 -1.10
CA THR A 8 55.61 37.89 -1.35
C THR A 8 55.89 38.04 -2.87
N THR A 9 55.74 39.24 -3.40
CA THR A 9 56.03 39.56 -4.79
C THR A 9 57.55 39.41 -5.09
N THR A 10 57.93 39.45 -6.35
CA THR A 10 59.33 39.75 -6.73
C THR A 10 59.83 40.98 -6.00
N SER A 11 61.12 41.07 -5.79
CA SER A 11 61.75 42.21 -5.15
C SER A 11 62.49 43.07 -6.12
N TYR A 12 62.42 44.37 -5.98
CA TYR A 12 63.26 45.32 -6.66
C TYR A 12 64.01 46.15 -5.60
N GLU A 13 65.37 46.14 -5.58
CA GLU A 13 66.25 46.80 -4.62
C GLU A 13 65.82 46.50 -3.18
N GLY A 14 65.52 45.28 -2.83
CA GLY A 14 65.09 44.88 -1.51
C GLY A 14 63.65 45.26 -1.14
N ARG A 15 62.88 45.81 -2.05
CA ARG A 15 61.49 46.25 -1.88
C ARG A 15 60.52 45.22 -2.47
N SER A 16 59.50 44.80 -1.73
CA SER A 16 58.48 43.86 -2.11
C SER A 16 57.17 44.13 -1.39
N LEU A 17 56.11 43.51 -1.84
CA LEU A 17 54.80 43.50 -1.17
C LEU A 17 54.46 42.08 -0.74
N THR A 18 53.91 41.96 0.45
CA THR A 18 53.41 40.66 0.97
C THR A 18 51.90 40.69 1.04
N PHE A 19 51.26 39.80 0.28
CA PHE A 19 49.87 39.48 0.43
C PHE A 19 49.69 38.43 1.54
N SER A 20 48.71 38.63 2.39
CA SER A 20 48.30 37.66 3.40
C SER A 20 46.80 37.58 3.50
N TRP A 21 46.29 36.42 3.88
CA TRP A 21 44.89 36.22 4.11
C TRP A 21 44.67 35.27 5.29
N ASN A 22 43.49 35.40 5.93
CA ASN A 22 42.99 34.43 6.90
C ASN A 22 41.47 34.26 6.74
N ARG A 23 40.96 33.03 6.94
CA ARG A 23 39.53 32.76 6.98
C ARG A 23 38.95 33.23 8.31
N THR A 24 38.04 34.19 8.26
CA THR A 24 37.38 34.75 9.45
C THR A 24 36.15 33.97 9.84
N THR A 25 35.35 33.59 8.87
CA THR A 25 34.12 32.82 9.08
C THR A 25 33.84 31.86 7.92
N TYR A 26 32.85 30.97 8.10
CA TYR A 26 32.28 30.18 7.04
C TYR A 26 30.81 29.89 7.30
N SER A 27 30.04 29.68 6.26
CA SER A 27 28.62 29.30 6.31
C SER A 27 28.41 27.93 5.67
N VAL A 28 27.97 26.97 6.47
CA VAL A 28 27.58 25.65 5.98
C VAL A 28 26.32 25.76 5.11
N ALA A 29 25.36 26.59 5.49
CA ALA A 29 24.10 26.78 4.75
C ALA A 29 24.37 27.36 3.36
N ASN A 30 25.18 28.42 3.27
CA ASN A 30 25.45 29.09 1.99
C ASN A 30 26.64 28.49 1.24
N ASN A 31 27.36 27.54 1.85
CA ASN A 31 28.55 26.92 1.27
C ASN A 31 29.62 27.96 0.90
N THR A 32 29.89 28.92 1.78
CA THR A 32 30.81 30.03 1.55
C THR A 32 31.82 30.18 2.71
N SER A 33 33.02 30.69 2.39
CA SER A 33 33.98 31.17 3.38
C SER A 33 34.20 32.66 3.19
N THR A 34 34.33 33.42 4.31
CA THR A 34 34.78 34.81 4.29
C THR A 34 36.21 34.85 4.69
N ILE A 35 37.04 35.46 3.86
CA ILE A 35 38.47 35.75 4.16
C ILE A 35 38.65 37.22 4.39
N ALA A 36 39.53 37.54 5.34
CA ALA A 36 40.16 38.85 5.43
C ALA A 36 41.53 38.76 4.71
N TRP A 37 41.85 39.75 3.93
CA TRP A 37 43.09 39.83 3.20
C TRP A 37 43.77 41.19 3.44
N SER A 38 45.10 41.24 3.32
CA SER A 38 45.87 42.46 3.36
C SER A 38 47.13 42.36 2.51
N VAL A 39 47.54 43.48 1.97
CA VAL A 39 48.84 43.68 1.31
C VAL A 39 49.65 44.65 2.14
N LYS A 40 50.88 44.26 2.48
CA LYS A 40 51.81 45.08 3.27
C LYS A 40 53.12 45.29 2.55
N GLY A 41 53.74 46.42 2.79
CA GLY A 41 55.14 46.63 2.41
C GLY A 41 56.03 45.61 3.12
N SER A 42 57.00 45.06 2.38
CA SER A 42 57.98 44.09 2.90
C SER A 42 59.34 44.26 2.19
N GLY A 43 60.34 43.62 2.74
CA GLY A 43 61.71 43.65 2.19
C GLY A 43 62.77 44.12 3.21
N SER A 44 64.05 44.00 2.79
CA SER A 44 65.19 44.26 3.64
C SER A 44 65.68 45.75 3.59
N TYR A 45 64.96 46.60 2.87
CA TYR A 45 65.37 48.02 2.76
C TYR A 45 65.08 48.79 4.02
N THR A 46 66.13 49.35 4.63
CA THR A 46 66.04 50.05 5.90
C THR A 46 66.13 51.56 5.78
N GLY A 47 66.26 52.11 4.60
CA GLY A 47 66.62 53.50 4.32
C GLY A 47 65.56 54.42 3.74
N GLY A 48 64.31 54.32 4.21
CA GLY A 48 63.25 55.24 3.79
C GLY A 48 62.04 54.61 3.19
N TRP A 49 61.09 55.40 2.72
CA TRP A 49 59.83 54.98 2.11
C TRP A 49 60.01 54.60 0.65
N VAL A 50 59.14 53.74 0.15
CA VAL A 50 59.02 53.37 -1.24
C VAL A 50 57.78 53.99 -1.82
N THR A 51 57.94 54.67 -2.97
CA THR A 51 56.82 55.15 -3.73
C THR A 51 56.27 53.96 -4.55
N CYS A 52 55.06 53.59 -4.26
CA CYS A 52 54.34 52.58 -5.08
C CYS A 52 53.11 53.22 -5.76
N GLY A 53 52.79 52.76 -6.96
CA GLY A 53 51.58 53.13 -7.67
C GLY A 53 51.15 51.98 -8.61
N ASP A 54 50.08 52.16 -9.33
CA ASP A 54 49.51 51.14 -10.24
C ASP A 54 49.40 49.76 -9.52
N ILE A 55 48.87 49.79 -8.33
CA ILE A 55 48.77 48.58 -7.47
C ILE A 55 47.46 47.86 -7.78
N ASP A 56 47.57 46.65 -8.33
CA ASP A 56 46.47 45.75 -8.56
C ASP A 56 46.53 44.60 -7.57
N VAL A 57 45.42 44.38 -6.87
CA VAL A 57 45.20 43.18 -6.04
C VAL A 57 44.00 42.42 -6.55
N VAL A 58 44.24 41.22 -6.99
CA VAL A 58 43.18 40.32 -7.49
C VAL A 58 43.07 39.16 -6.56
N VAL A 59 41.85 38.86 -6.09
CA VAL A 59 41.52 37.70 -5.25
C VAL A 59 40.38 36.94 -5.85
N ASN A 60 40.57 35.64 -6.05
CA ASN A 60 39.57 34.73 -6.67
C ASN A 60 39.03 35.27 -8.00
N GLY A 61 39.90 35.84 -8.81
CA GLY A 61 39.56 36.42 -10.14
C GLY A 61 38.88 37.78 -10.13
N THR A 62 38.70 38.37 -8.95
CA THR A 62 38.11 39.72 -8.79
C THR A 62 39.17 40.71 -8.38
N THR A 63 39.25 41.85 -9.04
CA THR A 63 40.07 42.96 -8.59
C THR A 63 39.44 43.56 -7.34
N VAL A 64 40.08 43.40 -6.19
CA VAL A 64 39.62 43.84 -4.89
C VAL A 64 40.23 45.17 -4.45
N TYR A 65 41.32 45.59 -5.09
CA TYR A 65 41.96 46.88 -4.96
C TYR A 65 42.67 47.24 -6.23
N ASN A 66 42.52 48.47 -6.68
CA ASN A 66 43.26 49.07 -7.77
C ASN A 66 43.59 50.53 -7.42
N SER A 67 44.85 50.90 -7.46
CA SER A 67 45.24 52.30 -7.43
C SER A 67 45.65 52.76 -8.82
N SER A 68 45.19 53.93 -9.22
CA SER A 68 45.62 54.48 -10.51
C SER A 68 47.13 54.73 -10.54
N ALA A 69 47.73 54.77 -11.76
CA ALA A 69 49.13 55.05 -11.93
C ALA A 69 49.60 56.39 -11.34
N GLU A 70 48.67 57.33 -11.17
CA GLU A 70 48.95 58.64 -10.58
C GLU A 70 48.87 58.64 -9.04
N SER A 71 48.30 57.60 -8.44
CA SER A 71 48.17 57.46 -6.99
C SER A 71 49.49 56.93 -6.39
N ARG A 72 50.40 57.80 -6.15
CA ARG A 72 51.68 57.45 -5.50
C ARG A 72 51.49 57.37 -3.99
N ILE A 73 51.78 56.24 -3.41
CA ILE A 73 51.79 56.04 -1.97
C ILE A 73 53.17 55.64 -1.49
N ASN A 74 53.57 56.23 -0.37
CA ASN A 74 54.82 55.88 0.31
C ASN A 74 54.57 54.70 1.24
N VAL A 75 55.29 53.61 1.09
CA VAL A 75 55.13 52.39 1.83
C VAL A 75 56.41 52.00 2.55
N TRP A 76 56.31 51.87 3.88
CA TRP A 76 57.37 51.30 4.73
C TRP A 76 57.15 49.79 4.89
N SER A 77 58.19 49.09 5.27
CA SER A 77 58.05 47.69 5.69
C SER A 77 57.11 47.59 6.89
N GLY A 78 56.04 46.78 6.72
CA GLY A 78 54.94 46.59 7.69
C GLY A 78 53.70 47.44 7.46
N ASP A 79 53.82 48.55 6.66
CA ASP A 79 52.66 49.39 6.35
C ASP A 79 51.59 48.60 5.55
N VAL A 80 50.33 48.80 5.91
CA VAL A 80 49.21 48.23 5.16
C VAL A 80 48.90 49.10 3.95
N VAL A 81 49.09 48.55 2.76
CA VAL A 81 48.83 49.20 1.47
C VAL A 81 47.34 49.11 1.14
N ALA A 82 46.77 47.93 1.35
CA ALA A 82 45.37 47.64 1.09
C ALA A 82 44.90 46.46 1.95
N SER A 83 43.64 46.46 2.32
CA SER A 83 43.04 45.37 3.06
C SER A 83 41.52 45.30 2.80
N GLY A 84 40.93 44.17 3.03
CA GLY A 84 39.50 44.00 2.90
C GLY A 84 39.02 42.59 3.27
N THR A 85 37.80 42.37 2.98
CA THR A 85 37.17 41.03 3.14
C THR A 85 36.53 40.58 1.83
N MET A 86 36.48 39.28 1.64
CA MET A 86 35.82 38.68 0.50
C MET A 86 35.13 37.40 0.87
N THR A 87 33.89 37.22 0.41
CA THR A 87 33.16 35.98 0.54
C THR A 87 33.34 35.12 -0.72
N ILE A 88 33.82 33.92 -0.53
CA ILE A 88 34.18 32.98 -1.60
C ILE A 88 33.26 31.74 -1.51
N ALA A 89 32.56 31.42 -2.61
CA ALA A 89 31.75 30.22 -2.71
C ALA A 89 32.62 28.97 -2.94
N HIS A 90 32.25 27.87 -2.28
CA HIS A 90 32.84 26.55 -2.46
C HIS A 90 32.09 25.76 -3.53
N ASP A 91 32.70 24.69 -4.05
CA ASP A 91 32.04 23.73 -4.95
C ASP A 91 30.96 22.91 -4.22
N ALA A 92 30.24 22.09 -4.99
CA ALA A 92 29.17 21.24 -4.44
C ALA A 92 29.66 20.24 -3.37
N ASN A 93 30.94 19.92 -3.34
CA ASN A 93 31.55 19.02 -2.35
C ASN A 93 32.15 19.79 -1.14
N GLY A 94 32.01 21.11 -1.14
CA GLY A 94 32.55 21.99 -0.09
C GLY A 94 34.04 22.31 -0.22
N ASN A 95 34.65 22.01 -1.36
CA ASN A 95 36.06 22.34 -1.61
C ASN A 95 36.18 23.69 -2.29
N LYS A 96 37.29 24.37 -2.07
CA LYS A 96 37.63 25.61 -2.78
C LYS A 96 39.13 25.84 -2.84
N THR A 97 39.61 26.07 -4.05
CA THR A 97 40.92 26.68 -4.32
C THR A 97 40.66 28.06 -4.92
N PHE A 98 41.39 29.07 -4.49
CA PHE A 98 41.36 30.42 -5.04
C PHE A 98 42.77 30.93 -5.30
N SER A 99 42.91 31.80 -6.32
CA SER A 99 44.13 32.48 -6.60
C SER A 99 44.12 33.87 -5.97
N ALA A 100 45.30 34.35 -5.63
CA ALA A 100 45.52 35.77 -5.34
C ALA A 100 46.76 36.24 -6.09
N SER A 101 46.75 37.48 -6.57
CA SER A 101 47.89 38.12 -7.19
C SER A 101 48.00 39.59 -6.77
N VAL A 102 49.22 40.05 -6.71
CA VAL A 102 49.54 41.45 -6.46
C VAL A 102 50.53 41.89 -7.54
N LYS A 103 50.30 43.04 -8.11
CA LYS A 103 51.22 43.77 -9.03
C LYS A 103 51.31 45.21 -8.54
N ALA A 104 52.48 45.78 -8.59
CA ALA A 104 52.69 47.20 -8.30
C ALA A 104 53.88 47.75 -9.10
N ALA A 105 53.79 49.01 -9.51
CA ALA A 105 54.92 49.77 -10.01
C ALA A 105 55.63 50.41 -8.82
N VAL A 106 56.94 50.25 -8.72
CA VAL A 106 57.75 50.79 -7.64
C VAL A 106 58.82 51.76 -8.20
N TYR A 107 59.26 52.68 -7.38
CA TYR A 107 60.34 53.61 -7.69
C TYR A 107 60.16 54.39 -9.00
N ASN A 108 59.38 55.44 -9.00
CA ASN A 108 59.01 56.27 -10.14
C ASN A 108 58.42 55.47 -11.38
N TYR A 109 57.78 54.34 -11.09
CA TYR A 109 57.11 53.47 -12.12
C TYR A 109 58.07 52.80 -13.11
N ALA A 110 59.40 52.84 -12.86
CA ALA A 110 60.40 52.26 -13.77
C ALA A 110 60.42 50.71 -13.71
N GLN A 111 59.96 50.13 -12.63
CA GLN A 111 60.00 48.70 -12.36
C GLN A 111 58.68 48.17 -11.77
N ASN A 112 58.35 46.95 -12.08
CA ASN A 112 57.20 46.27 -11.55
C ASN A 112 57.61 45.13 -10.61
N VAL A 113 56.94 45.05 -9.47
CA VAL A 113 56.97 43.87 -8.61
C VAL A 113 55.65 43.14 -8.75
N SER A 114 55.70 41.83 -8.84
CA SER A 114 54.49 41.01 -8.98
C SER A 114 54.65 39.65 -8.30
N GLY A 115 53.56 39.09 -7.87
CA GLY A 115 53.52 37.77 -7.33
C GLY A 115 52.08 37.19 -7.36
N SER A 116 51.99 35.88 -7.35
CA SER A 116 50.70 35.20 -7.24
C SER A 116 50.86 33.85 -6.56
N SER A 117 49.77 33.37 -5.98
CA SER A 117 49.71 32.03 -5.38
C SER A 117 48.29 31.48 -5.42
N ASN A 118 48.19 30.14 -5.42
CA ASN A 118 46.93 29.44 -5.24
C ASN A 118 46.84 28.93 -3.80
N PHE A 119 45.65 29.04 -3.23
CA PHE A 119 45.38 28.67 -1.85
C PHE A 119 44.16 27.75 -1.82
N SER A 120 44.21 26.70 -1.00
CA SER A 120 43.08 25.82 -0.76
C SER A 120 42.48 26.09 0.62
N LEU A 121 41.21 26.50 0.64
CA LEU A 121 40.45 26.68 1.87
C LEU A 121 40.12 25.34 2.53
N ASN A 122 39.92 25.31 3.83
CA ASN A 122 39.37 24.15 4.52
C ASN A 122 38.00 23.81 3.95
N ASN A 123 37.79 22.53 3.73
CA ASN A 123 36.52 22.00 3.26
C ASN A 123 35.36 22.38 4.19
N ILE A 124 34.21 22.71 3.60
CA ILE A 124 32.95 22.90 4.33
C ILE A 124 32.17 21.60 4.18
N PRO A 125 31.94 20.84 5.28
CA PRO A 125 31.18 19.59 5.18
C PRO A 125 29.79 19.82 4.61
N ARG A 126 29.37 18.94 3.68
CA ARG A 126 28.08 19.02 2.99
C ARG A 126 27.14 17.94 3.50
N ALA A 127 25.90 17.93 2.98
CA ALA A 127 24.93 16.90 3.32
C ALA A 127 25.42 15.49 2.91
N ALA A 128 25.07 14.50 3.70
CA ALA A 128 25.29 13.11 3.37
C ALA A 128 24.27 12.62 2.34
N SER A 129 24.64 11.60 1.58
CA SER A 129 23.74 10.85 0.68
C SER A 129 23.50 9.45 1.22
N ILE A 130 22.37 8.85 0.81
CA ILE A 130 22.10 7.43 1.08
C ILE A 130 23.05 6.61 0.19
N ASP A 131 23.89 5.79 0.81
CA ASP A 131 24.81 4.90 0.11
C ASP A 131 24.02 3.74 -0.50
N LYS A 132 23.25 3.02 0.33
CA LYS A 132 22.40 1.90 -0.08
C LYS A 132 21.18 1.73 0.83
N VAL A 133 20.14 1.12 0.30
CA VAL A 133 19.08 0.49 1.08
C VAL A 133 19.34 -1.01 1.10
N ALA A 134 19.22 -1.62 2.25
CA ALA A 134 19.60 -3.02 2.46
C ALA A 134 18.55 -3.77 3.31
N ASN A 135 18.55 -5.09 3.24
CA ASN A 135 17.83 -5.94 4.18
C ASN A 135 18.52 -5.92 5.56
N THR A 136 17.95 -6.59 6.55
CA THR A 136 18.50 -6.67 7.91
C THR A 136 19.82 -7.42 8.00
N GLY A 137 20.20 -8.21 6.99
CA GLY A 137 21.52 -8.83 6.83
C GLY A 137 22.57 -7.89 6.22
N GLY A 138 22.21 -6.68 5.78
CA GLY A 138 23.12 -5.68 5.20
C GLY A 138 23.33 -5.81 3.68
N ALA A 139 22.69 -6.78 3.01
CA ALA A 139 22.76 -6.92 1.55
C ALA A 139 21.92 -5.83 0.88
N SER A 140 22.48 -5.15 -0.14
CA SER A 140 21.78 -4.12 -0.93
C SER A 140 20.58 -4.73 -1.65
N ILE A 141 19.46 -4.02 -1.64
CA ILE A 141 18.20 -4.48 -2.22
C ILE A 141 17.56 -3.41 -3.09
N THR A 142 16.80 -3.85 -4.10
CA THR A 142 15.89 -3.03 -4.91
C THR A 142 14.43 -3.37 -4.64
N SER A 143 14.18 -4.53 -3.98
CA SER A 143 12.85 -4.96 -3.55
C SER A 143 12.93 -5.78 -2.27
N LEU A 144 11.83 -5.78 -1.49
CA LEU A 144 11.68 -6.57 -0.27
C LEU A 144 10.20 -6.89 -0.03
N GLY A 145 9.94 -8.03 0.62
CA GLY A 145 8.59 -8.36 1.10
C GLY A 145 8.19 -7.49 2.30
N THR A 146 6.94 -7.01 2.36
CA THR A 146 6.36 -6.45 3.59
C THR A 146 6.38 -7.50 4.70
N GLY A 147 6.36 -7.08 5.96
CA GLY A 147 6.66 -7.97 7.10
C GLY A 147 8.14 -8.01 7.44
N ASN A 148 8.99 -7.24 6.74
CA ASN A 148 10.41 -7.08 7.02
C ASN A 148 10.78 -5.63 7.29
N ALA A 149 11.91 -5.41 7.96
CA ALA A 149 12.53 -4.11 8.16
C ALA A 149 13.60 -3.85 7.10
N VAL A 150 13.90 -2.58 6.83
CA VAL A 150 14.98 -2.14 5.94
C VAL A 150 16.06 -1.41 6.72
N ARG A 151 17.30 -1.45 6.23
CA ARG A 151 18.42 -0.63 6.68
C ARG A 151 18.77 0.41 5.62
N VAL A 152 18.84 1.66 6.04
CA VAL A 152 19.27 2.79 5.21
C VAL A 152 20.70 3.14 5.62
N TYR A 153 21.66 2.85 4.75
CA TYR A 153 23.08 3.11 4.98
C TYR A 153 23.48 4.46 4.42
N PHE A 154 24.29 5.19 5.16
CA PHE A 154 24.86 6.47 4.74
C PHE A 154 26.21 6.70 5.43
N THR A 155 27.04 7.54 4.81
CA THR A 155 28.34 7.96 5.36
C THR A 155 28.23 9.41 5.83
N PRO A 156 28.25 9.64 7.17
CA PRO A 156 28.20 10.98 7.73
C PRO A 156 29.33 11.86 7.22
N LYS A 157 29.06 13.12 6.94
CA LYS A 157 30.07 14.08 6.45
C LYS A 157 30.69 14.94 7.57
N SER A 158 30.06 14.96 8.76
CA SER A 158 30.55 15.65 9.94
C SER A 158 29.85 15.07 11.18
N THR A 159 30.58 14.98 12.28
CA THR A 159 30.03 14.65 13.61
C THR A 159 29.27 15.82 14.25
N ALA A 160 29.42 17.03 13.72
CA ALA A 160 28.66 18.20 14.16
C ALA A 160 27.21 18.22 13.59
N PHE A 161 26.92 17.38 12.62
CA PHE A 161 25.59 17.27 12.02
C PHE A 161 24.75 16.20 12.70
N LYS A 162 23.44 16.38 12.61
CA LYS A 162 22.45 15.35 12.92
C LYS A 162 21.87 14.77 11.64
N TYR A 163 21.42 13.53 11.71
CA TYR A 163 20.92 12.77 10.56
C TYR A 163 19.53 12.24 10.87
N ARG A 164 18.55 12.64 10.07
CA ARG A 164 17.16 12.20 10.18
C ARG A 164 16.83 11.31 9.01
N VAL A 165 16.48 10.05 9.30
CA VAL A 165 16.05 9.08 8.28
C VAL A 165 14.57 8.81 8.44
N THR A 166 13.84 8.99 7.37
CA THR A 166 12.40 8.67 7.26
C THR A 166 12.21 7.60 6.19
N VAL A 167 11.43 6.60 6.52
CA VAL A 167 11.00 5.55 5.58
C VAL A 167 9.48 5.66 5.46
N SER A 168 8.96 5.85 4.26
CA SER A 168 7.54 6.14 4.04
C SER A 168 6.97 5.45 2.80
N MET A 169 5.66 5.16 2.83
CA MET A 169 4.90 4.59 1.73
C MET A 169 3.40 4.85 1.94
N ASN A 170 2.69 5.29 0.90
CA ASN A 170 1.23 5.49 0.90
C ASN A 170 0.70 6.37 2.06
N GLY A 171 1.47 7.38 2.47
CA GLY A 171 1.11 8.27 3.59
C GLY A 171 1.53 7.77 4.97
N GLU A 172 1.88 6.51 5.10
CA GLU A 172 2.44 5.91 6.32
C GLU A 172 3.95 6.14 6.38
N TRP A 173 4.52 6.27 7.58
CA TRP A 173 5.94 6.49 7.76
C TRP A 173 6.47 6.03 9.11
N VAL A 174 7.77 5.74 9.14
CA VAL A 174 8.58 5.55 10.35
C VAL A 174 9.86 6.37 10.24
N GLN A 175 10.37 6.86 11.34
CA GLN A 175 11.50 7.79 11.41
C GLN A 175 12.37 7.45 12.62
N ASN A 176 13.69 7.78 12.57
CA ASN A 176 14.56 7.60 13.72
C ASN A 176 14.20 8.59 14.85
N ASP A 177 14.60 9.83 14.72
CA ASP A 177 14.31 10.92 15.66
C ASP A 177 13.94 12.17 14.85
N GLY A 178 12.84 12.83 15.20
CA GLY A 178 12.36 14.03 14.52
C GLY A 178 13.39 15.18 14.54
N SER A 179 14.21 15.27 15.57
CA SER A 179 15.31 16.24 15.69
C SER A 179 16.63 15.77 15.04
N GLY A 180 16.66 14.54 14.52
CA GLY A 180 17.85 13.88 13.96
C GLY A 180 18.79 13.32 15.02
N VAL A 181 19.49 12.23 14.68
CA VAL A 181 20.43 11.53 15.55
C VAL A 181 21.85 12.03 15.31
N SER A 182 22.59 12.29 16.40
CA SER A 182 24.02 12.59 16.35
C SER A 182 24.83 11.31 16.08
N VAL A 183 25.97 11.46 15.43
CA VAL A 183 26.92 10.38 15.16
C VAL A 183 28.26 10.67 15.81
N SER A 184 28.96 9.63 16.27
CA SER A 184 30.28 9.75 16.93
C SER A 184 31.43 9.71 15.94
N SER A 185 31.21 9.30 14.71
CA SER A 185 32.23 9.22 13.67
C SER A 185 31.65 9.51 12.29
N THR A 186 32.54 9.74 11.31
CA THR A 186 32.21 9.87 9.89
C THR A 186 32.30 8.54 9.13
N SER A 187 32.42 7.42 9.83
CA SER A 187 32.34 6.08 9.23
C SER A 187 30.93 5.77 8.78
N GLN A 188 30.80 4.86 7.79
CA GLN A 188 29.47 4.43 7.34
C GLN A 188 28.66 3.88 8.50
N THR A 189 27.42 4.32 8.59
CA THR A 189 26.43 3.88 9.59
C THR A 189 25.10 3.56 8.91
N TYR A 190 24.10 3.11 9.68
CA TYR A 190 22.76 2.87 9.15
C TYR A 190 21.67 3.18 10.17
N TYR A 191 20.49 3.45 9.65
CA TYR A 191 19.23 3.40 10.38
C TYR A 191 18.47 2.14 9.99
N GLN A 192 17.99 1.37 10.97
CA GLN A 192 17.08 0.25 10.73
C GLN A 192 15.66 0.69 11.07
N SER A 193 14.75 0.56 10.10
CA SER A 193 13.32 0.81 10.31
C SER A 193 12.72 -0.24 11.24
N GLY A 194 11.52 0.02 11.77
CA GLY A 194 10.62 -1.04 12.21
C GLY A 194 10.20 -1.95 11.04
N VAL A 195 9.51 -3.03 11.35
CA VAL A 195 8.88 -3.90 10.35
C VAL A 195 7.85 -3.11 9.56
N ILE A 196 7.94 -3.12 8.23
CA ILE A 196 6.98 -2.47 7.35
C ILE A 196 5.76 -3.39 7.23
N PRO A 197 4.59 -3.03 7.80
CA PRO A 197 3.44 -3.92 7.85
C PRO A 197 2.76 -4.05 6.48
N HIS A 198 2.05 -5.16 6.28
CA HIS A 198 1.27 -5.39 5.05
C HIS A 198 0.18 -4.33 4.84
N SER A 199 -0.31 -3.72 5.92
CA SER A 199 -1.36 -2.69 5.91
C SER A 199 -0.96 -1.41 5.21
N TRP A 200 0.32 -1.16 4.99
CA TRP A 200 0.78 -0.04 4.18
C TRP A 200 0.46 -0.20 2.68
N ILE A 201 0.12 -1.43 2.26
CA ILE A 201 -0.32 -1.74 0.89
C ILE A 201 -1.68 -2.46 0.95
N PRO A 202 -2.79 -1.77 1.28
CA PRO A 202 -4.09 -2.42 1.48
C PRO A 202 -4.79 -2.82 0.17
N ASN A 203 -4.50 -2.13 -0.94
CA ASN A 203 -5.26 -2.23 -2.20
C ASN A 203 -4.43 -2.68 -3.41
N ALA A 204 -3.17 -3.06 -3.19
CA ALA A 204 -2.27 -3.53 -4.24
C ALA A 204 -1.38 -4.66 -3.71
N THR A 205 -0.67 -5.36 -4.59
CA THR A 205 0.29 -6.41 -4.22
C THR A 205 1.70 -5.88 -4.05
N SER A 206 1.97 -4.64 -4.48
CA SER A 206 3.25 -3.95 -4.33
C SER A 206 3.08 -2.44 -4.20
N GLY A 207 4.12 -1.78 -3.71
CA GLY A 207 4.19 -0.32 -3.57
C GLY A 207 5.63 0.16 -3.50
N THR A 208 5.84 1.47 -3.67
CA THR A 208 7.16 2.10 -3.61
C THR A 208 7.43 2.61 -2.19
N LEU A 209 8.47 2.07 -1.56
CA LEU A 209 9.00 2.57 -0.29
C LEU A 209 10.02 3.66 -0.58
N THR A 210 9.85 4.83 0.00
CA THR A 210 10.78 5.96 -0.08
C THR A 210 11.60 6.04 1.20
N CYS A 211 12.91 5.95 1.06
CA CYS A 211 13.89 6.21 2.12
C CYS A 211 14.44 7.61 1.91
N LYS A 212 14.26 8.49 2.89
CA LYS A 212 14.73 9.88 2.89
C LYS A 212 15.73 10.08 4.01
N LEU A 213 16.90 10.61 3.69
CA LEU A 213 17.92 11.07 4.63
C LEU A 213 17.99 12.58 4.58
N GLU A 214 17.85 13.24 5.69
CA GLU A 214 18.07 14.68 5.87
C GLU A 214 19.29 14.90 6.77
N THR A 215 20.19 15.78 6.33
CA THR A 215 21.33 16.23 7.13
C THR A 215 20.98 17.58 7.74
N LEU A 216 21.12 17.70 9.05
CA LEU A 216 20.78 18.90 9.82
C LEU A 216 22.04 19.53 10.42
N ASN A 217 22.18 20.84 10.29
CA ASN A 217 23.12 21.66 11.06
C ASN A 217 22.31 22.42 12.13
N GLY A 218 22.42 22.02 13.39
CA GLY A 218 21.48 22.39 14.42
C GLY A 218 20.07 21.87 14.11
N THR A 219 19.12 22.78 13.87
CA THR A 219 17.73 22.46 13.47
C THR A 219 17.49 22.64 11.96
N THR A 220 18.46 23.23 11.23
CA THR A 220 18.30 23.57 9.81
C THR A 220 18.70 22.39 8.93
N VAL A 221 17.81 21.97 8.02
CA VAL A 221 18.11 20.96 6.99
C VAL A 221 19.03 21.60 5.95
N ILE A 222 20.25 21.08 5.81
CA ILE A 222 21.26 21.55 4.85
C ILE A 222 21.30 20.72 3.56
N GLY A 223 20.57 19.61 3.54
CA GLY A 223 20.39 18.81 2.33
C GLY A 223 19.64 17.52 2.60
N THR A 224 19.09 16.96 1.52
CA THR A 224 18.26 15.77 1.51
C THR A 224 18.73 14.81 0.43
N SER A 225 18.73 13.52 0.76
CA SER A 225 18.97 12.42 -0.19
C SER A 225 17.83 11.43 -0.12
N THR A 226 17.38 10.92 -1.26
CA THR A 226 16.31 9.92 -1.33
C THR A 226 16.72 8.71 -2.16
N LYS A 227 16.27 7.53 -1.74
CA LYS A 227 16.30 6.29 -2.53
C LYS A 227 14.98 5.56 -2.36
N THR A 228 14.56 4.86 -3.38
CA THR A 228 13.32 4.06 -3.39
C THR A 228 13.62 2.60 -3.62
N ILE A 229 12.78 1.74 -3.04
CA ILE A 229 12.73 0.31 -3.33
C ILE A 229 11.28 -0.14 -3.52
N THR A 230 11.07 -1.28 -4.17
CA THR A 230 9.75 -1.90 -4.27
C THR A 230 9.48 -2.78 -3.06
N MET A 231 8.35 -2.54 -2.37
CA MET A 231 7.85 -3.45 -1.35
C MET A 231 6.74 -4.32 -1.96
N THR A 232 6.76 -5.62 -1.66
CA THR A 232 5.76 -6.58 -2.15
C THR A 232 5.04 -7.24 -0.98
N VAL A 233 3.71 -7.39 -1.07
CA VAL A 233 2.97 -8.19 -0.10
C VAL A 233 3.19 -9.67 -0.43
N PRO A 234 3.65 -10.53 0.49
CA PRO A 234 3.85 -11.96 0.24
C PRO A 234 2.58 -12.63 -0.28
N SER A 235 2.72 -13.60 -1.20
CA SER A 235 1.58 -14.30 -1.82
C SER A 235 0.73 -15.09 -0.82
N SER A 236 1.29 -15.45 0.32
CA SER A 236 0.61 -16.12 1.44
C SER A 236 -0.36 -15.23 2.21
N VAL A 237 -0.27 -13.89 2.04
CA VAL A 237 -1.20 -12.95 2.68
C VAL A 237 -2.46 -12.86 1.85
N VAL A 238 -3.41 -13.76 2.11
CA VAL A 238 -4.69 -13.92 1.39
C VAL A 238 -5.88 -13.74 2.33
N PRO A 239 -7.07 -13.41 1.84
CA PRO A 239 -8.28 -13.34 2.65
C PRO A 239 -8.69 -14.72 3.17
N THR A 240 -9.50 -14.74 4.24
CA THR A 240 -9.98 -15.96 4.88
C THR A 240 -11.49 -15.94 4.99
N ILE A 241 -12.15 -17.05 4.61
CA ILE A 241 -13.56 -17.27 4.88
C ILE A 241 -13.72 -17.85 6.28
N SER A 242 -14.33 -17.09 7.19
CA SER A 242 -14.59 -17.51 8.57
C SER A 242 -15.79 -18.45 8.64
N SER A 243 -16.87 -18.15 7.93
CA SER A 243 -18.08 -18.99 7.91
C SER A 243 -18.69 -19.07 6.51
N LEU A 244 -19.24 -20.24 6.20
CA LEU A 244 -20.13 -20.46 5.07
C LEU A 244 -21.27 -21.35 5.59
N THR A 245 -22.49 -20.85 5.50
CA THR A 245 -23.71 -21.54 5.91
C THR A 245 -24.71 -21.58 4.77
N VAL A 246 -25.60 -22.56 4.80
CA VAL A 246 -26.71 -22.67 3.87
C VAL A 246 -27.97 -23.06 4.66
N ALA A 247 -29.06 -22.39 4.35
CA ALA A 247 -30.36 -22.67 4.98
C ALA A 247 -31.46 -22.72 3.90
N PRO A 248 -32.53 -23.51 4.09
CA PRO A 248 -33.68 -23.47 3.20
C PRO A 248 -34.35 -22.09 3.33
N TYR A 249 -34.62 -21.48 2.18
CA TYR A 249 -35.39 -20.26 2.06
C TYR A 249 -36.63 -20.58 1.23
N ASN A 250 -37.75 -20.81 1.95
CA ASN A 250 -38.99 -21.25 1.36
C ASN A 250 -39.99 -20.09 1.34
N THR A 251 -40.38 -19.68 0.16
CA THR A 251 -41.45 -18.67 -0.03
C THR A 251 -42.83 -19.29 -0.07
N ASN A 252 -42.92 -20.62 -0.24
CA ASN A 252 -44.18 -21.37 -0.22
C ASN A 252 -44.62 -21.61 1.22
N SER A 253 -45.84 -21.18 1.57
CA SER A 253 -46.38 -21.26 2.94
C SER A 253 -46.52 -22.70 3.45
N VAL A 254 -46.69 -23.69 2.55
CA VAL A 254 -46.88 -25.10 2.93
C VAL A 254 -45.56 -25.71 3.44
N ILE A 255 -44.46 -25.43 2.81
CA ILE A 255 -43.16 -26.00 3.16
C ILE A 255 -42.31 -25.07 4.06
N ASN A 256 -42.81 -23.87 4.35
CA ASN A 256 -42.14 -22.96 5.24
C ASN A 256 -42.00 -23.55 6.65
N GLY A 257 -40.80 -23.55 7.19
CA GLY A 257 -40.51 -24.12 8.52
C GLY A 257 -40.21 -25.64 8.53
N TRP A 258 -40.32 -26.35 7.40
CA TRP A 258 -40.00 -27.78 7.35
C TRP A 258 -38.50 -28.09 7.39
N GLY A 259 -37.65 -27.13 7.18
CA GLY A 259 -36.19 -27.30 7.25
C GLY A 259 -35.58 -28.13 6.11
N ILE A 260 -36.30 -28.35 5.04
CA ILE A 260 -35.91 -29.18 3.89
C ILE A 260 -35.82 -28.36 2.60
N TYR A 261 -35.06 -28.88 1.62
CA TYR A 261 -34.96 -28.30 0.29
C TYR A 261 -35.79 -29.13 -0.67
N VAL A 262 -36.76 -28.50 -1.33
CA VAL A 262 -37.67 -29.12 -2.29
C VAL A 262 -37.44 -28.48 -3.67
N ALA A 263 -37.18 -29.31 -4.68
CA ALA A 263 -36.98 -28.88 -6.05
C ALA A 263 -38.19 -28.05 -6.56
N ASN A 264 -37.89 -26.91 -7.21
CA ASN A 264 -38.84 -25.92 -7.73
C ASN A 264 -39.66 -25.14 -6.67
N TYR A 265 -39.57 -25.48 -5.38
CA TYR A 265 -40.34 -24.84 -4.30
C TYR A 265 -39.46 -24.16 -3.27
N SER A 266 -38.18 -24.56 -3.16
CA SER A 266 -37.22 -23.99 -2.24
C SER A 266 -36.13 -23.23 -2.97
N LYS A 267 -35.52 -22.29 -2.27
CA LYS A 267 -34.21 -21.75 -2.59
C LYS A 267 -33.21 -22.11 -1.48
N ALA A 268 -31.95 -22.22 -1.83
CA ALA A 268 -30.87 -22.35 -0.84
C ALA A 268 -30.30 -20.96 -0.55
N ARG A 269 -30.51 -20.44 0.65
CA ARG A 269 -29.89 -19.18 1.10
C ARG A 269 -28.50 -19.48 1.62
N LEU A 270 -27.49 -19.04 0.87
CA LEU A 270 -26.11 -19.07 1.27
C LEU A 270 -25.77 -17.78 2.01
N SER A 271 -25.07 -17.89 3.15
CA SER A 271 -24.51 -16.77 3.87
C SER A 271 -23.04 -17.04 4.13
N CYS A 272 -22.18 -16.06 3.82
CA CYS A 272 -20.74 -16.20 3.94
C CYS A 272 -20.16 -14.95 4.61
N ALA A 273 -19.26 -15.16 5.58
CA ALA A 273 -18.44 -14.13 6.19
C ALA A 273 -16.97 -14.41 5.89
N ALA A 274 -16.25 -13.36 5.53
CA ALA A 274 -14.83 -13.41 5.25
C ALA A 274 -14.13 -12.14 5.74
N SER A 275 -12.84 -12.24 5.97
CA SER A 275 -11.99 -11.11 6.35
C SER A 275 -10.78 -11.01 5.43
N GLY A 276 -10.37 -9.77 5.11
CA GLY A 276 -9.09 -9.51 4.48
C GLY A 276 -7.94 -9.75 5.45
N SER A 277 -6.74 -9.85 4.92
CA SER A 277 -5.52 -10.05 5.70
C SER A 277 -4.56 -8.88 5.52
N GLY A 278 -3.87 -8.48 6.60
CA GLY A 278 -2.86 -7.42 6.55
C GLY A 278 -3.41 -6.10 5.98
N GLY A 279 -4.60 -5.67 6.41
CA GLY A 279 -5.22 -4.39 6.02
C GLY A 279 -6.03 -4.41 4.72
N SER A 280 -6.09 -5.54 3.97
CA SER A 280 -7.01 -5.65 2.83
C SER A 280 -8.46 -5.80 3.27
N THR A 281 -9.41 -5.44 2.40
CA THR A 281 -10.85 -5.58 2.61
C THR A 281 -11.44 -6.56 1.59
N ILE A 282 -12.52 -7.23 1.93
CA ILE A 282 -13.22 -8.10 0.96
C ILE A 282 -13.93 -7.22 -0.07
N LYS A 283 -13.79 -7.59 -1.35
CA LYS A 283 -14.41 -6.90 -2.49
C LYS A 283 -15.57 -7.69 -3.07
N LYS A 284 -15.45 -9.02 -3.16
CA LYS A 284 -16.47 -9.85 -3.76
C LYS A 284 -16.37 -11.29 -3.28
N PHE A 285 -17.47 -12.03 -3.49
CA PHE A 285 -17.56 -13.48 -3.38
C PHE A 285 -17.92 -14.07 -4.73
N THR A 286 -17.31 -15.18 -5.10
CA THR A 286 -17.64 -15.97 -6.29
C THR A 286 -18.19 -17.30 -5.85
N ILE A 287 -19.39 -17.64 -6.32
CA ILE A 287 -20.06 -18.92 -6.09
C ILE A 287 -19.91 -19.76 -7.35
N SER A 288 -19.64 -21.04 -7.19
CA SER A 288 -19.49 -22.01 -8.27
C SER A 288 -20.13 -23.37 -7.93
N ASN A 289 -20.17 -24.29 -8.88
CA ASN A 289 -20.79 -25.62 -8.87
C ASN A 289 -22.32 -25.56 -8.97
N ALA A 290 -23.06 -25.83 -7.88
CA ALA A 290 -24.53 -25.89 -7.92
C ALA A 290 -25.21 -24.56 -8.27
N ALA A 291 -24.50 -23.45 -8.17
CA ALA A 291 -24.88 -22.13 -8.68
C ALA A 291 -23.64 -21.38 -9.17
N SER A 292 -23.85 -20.41 -10.05
CA SER A 292 -22.79 -19.49 -10.51
C SER A 292 -23.23 -18.06 -10.27
N ALA A 293 -22.50 -17.32 -9.41
CA ALA A 293 -22.79 -15.94 -9.12
C ALA A 293 -21.54 -15.21 -8.63
N THR A 294 -21.51 -13.88 -8.82
CA THR A 294 -20.54 -12.98 -8.19
C THR A 294 -21.30 -11.94 -7.38
N ILE A 295 -20.99 -11.85 -6.09
CA ILE A 295 -21.61 -10.93 -5.15
C ILE A 295 -20.55 -9.91 -4.70
N ASN A 296 -20.74 -8.65 -5.04
CA ASN A 296 -19.85 -7.58 -4.59
C ASN A 296 -20.20 -7.15 -3.15
N GLY A 297 -19.18 -6.87 -2.35
CA GLY A 297 -19.34 -6.39 -0.98
C GLY A 297 -18.53 -7.19 0.03
N ALA A 298 -18.60 -6.73 1.29
CA ALA A 298 -17.85 -7.29 2.41
C ALA A 298 -18.51 -8.52 3.05
N SER A 299 -19.79 -8.78 2.75
CA SER A 299 -20.56 -9.95 3.20
C SER A 299 -21.40 -10.47 2.06
N MET A 300 -21.80 -11.74 2.14
CA MET A 300 -22.56 -12.39 1.11
C MET A 300 -23.86 -12.98 1.69
N SER A 301 -24.99 -12.67 1.02
CA SER A 301 -26.25 -13.42 1.11
C SER A 301 -26.73 -13.66 -0.32
N TYR A 302 -26.98 -14.93 -0.68
CA TYR A 302 -27.39 -15.30 -2.03
C TYR A 302 -28.41 -16.45 -1.99
N ASP A 303 -29.53 -16.29 -2.71
CA ASP A 303 -30.62 -17.27 -2.80
C ASP A 303 -30.50 -18.05 -4.09
N ALA A 304 -29.91 -19.24 -4.01
CA ALA A 304 -29.77 -20.13 -5.16
C ALA A 304 -31.09 -20.87 -5.46
N THR A 305 -31.54 -20.87 -6.72
CA THR A 305 -32.70 -21.62 -7.18
C THR A 305 -32.36 -23.10 -7.28
N LEU A 306 -33.30 -23.96 -6.86
CA LEU A 306 -33.16 -25.41 -6.84
C LEU A 306 -34.16 -26.05 -7.81
N ASN A 307 -33.73 -26.32 -9.06
CA ASN A 307 -34.62 -26.82 -10.13
C ASN A 307 -34.68 -28.34 -10.22
N SER A 308 -33.84 -29.07 -9.47
CA SER A 308 -33.81 -30.54 -9.50
C SER A 308 -33.34 -31.08 -8.15
N GLY A 309 -33.79 -32.30 -7.82
CA GLY A 309 -33.34 -33.01 -6.62
C GLY A 309 -31.92 -33.55 -6.70
N GLY A 310 -31.50 -34.20 -5.61
CA GLY A 310 -30.17 -34.79 -5.42
C GLY A 310 -29.22 -33.90 -4.62
N SER A 311 -28.00 -34.38 -4.46
CA SER A 311 -26.93 -33.64 -3.75
C SER A 311 -26.51 -32.41 -4.56
N LYS A 312 -26.41 -31.25 -3.90
CA LYS A 312 -25.97 -30.01 -4.48
C LYS A 312 -24.83 -29.45 -3.60
N THR A 313 -23.68 -29.19 -4.20
CA THR A 313 -22.53 -28.60 -3.53
C THR A 313 -22.34 -27.16 -4.02
N PHE A 314 -22.25 -26.21 -3.11
CA PHE A 314 -21.91 -24.83 -3.41
C PHE A 314 -20.50 -24.58 -2.93
N THR A 315 -19.67 -23.97 -3.77
CA THR A 315 -18.29 -23.58 -3.44
C THR A 315 -18.17 -22.07 -3.51
N VAL A 316 -17.55 -21.47 -2.49
CA VAL A 316 -17.41 -20.02 -2.38
C VAL A 316 -15.93 -19.66 -2.23
N VAL A 317 -15.52 -18.63 -2.95
CA VAL A 317 -14.20 -17.99 -2.86
C VAL A 317 -14.41 -16.50 -2.61
N ALA A 318 -13.73 -15.96 -1.61
CA ALA A 318 -13.70 -14.52 -1.33
C ALA A 318 -12.48 -13.88 -2.00
N THR A 319 -12.65 -12.72 -2.63
CA THR A 319 -11.58 -11.93 -3.24
C THR A 319 -11.41 -10.61 -2.49
N ASP A 320 -10.18 -10.28 -2.11
CA ASP A 320 -9.86 -9.05 -1.37
C ASP A 320 -9.57 -7.84 -2.29
N SER A 321 -9.27 -6.69 -1.66
CA SER A 321 -8.92 -5.43 -2.33
C SER A 321 -7.59 -5.49 -3.09
N ARG A 322 -6.73 -6.47 -2.83
CA ARG A 322 -5.52 -6.75 -3.59
C ARG A 322 -5.76 -7.63 -4.81
N GLY A 323 -7.00 -8.13 -5.00
CA GLY A 323 -7.35 -9.09 -6.05
C GLY A 323 -6.96 -10.53 -5.72
N ARG A 324 -6.62 -10.84 -4.46
CA ARG A 324 -6.25 -12.18 -4.01
C ARG A 324 -7.45 -12.96 -3.54
N ASN A 325 -7.43 -14.26 -3.82
CA ASN A 325 -8.49 -15.19 -3.46
C ASN A 325 -8.18 -15.93 -2.16
N SER A 326 -9.22 -16.17 -1.37
CA SER A 326 -9.18 -17.10 -0.24
C SER A 326 -9.03 -18.55 -0.73
N ALA A 327 -8.70 -19.46 0.17
CA ALA A 327 -9.02 -20.86 -0.02
C ALA A 327 -10.52 -21.01 -0.27
N ALA A 328 -10.91 -21.96 -1.15
CA ALA A 328 -12.30 -22.26 -1.41
C ALA A 328 -12.95 -22.96 -0.21
N LYS A 329 -14.19 -22.62 0.11
CA LYS A 329 -14.99 -23.27 1.14
C LYS A 329 -16.26 -23.80 0.50
N SER A 330 -16.66 -25.05 0.84
CA SER A 330 -17.81 -25.70 0.26
C SER A 330 -18.83 -26.13 1.30
N VAL A 331 -20.09 -26.15 0.90
CA VAL A 331 -21.22 -26.68 1.67
C VAL A 331 -22.12 -27.48 0.75
N ALA A 332 -22.59 -28.61 1.24
CA ALA A 332 -23.49 -29.51 0.48
C ALA A 332 -24.88 -29.58 1.14
N ILE A 333 -25.90 -29.71 0.30
CA ILE A 333 -27.28 -29.94 0.70
C ILE A 333 -27.86 -31.12 -0.08
N ASN A 334 -28.92 -31.72 0.44
CA ASN A 334 -29.71 -32.68 -0.29
C ASN A 334 -31.07 -32.09 -0.66
N VAL A 335 -31.43 -32.08 -1.93
CA VAL A 335 -32.66 -31.53 -2.46
C VAL A 335 -33.59 -32.71 -2.81
N VAL A 336 -34.80 -32.70 -2.30
CA VAL A 336 -35.79 -33.70 -2.63
C VAL A 336 -36.61 -33.27 -3.85
N ASN A 337 -36.89 -34.21 -4.76
CA ASN A 337 -37.86 -33.99 -5.82
C ASN A 337 -39.26 -34.04 -5.26
N TYR A 338 -40.16 -33.22 -5.77
CA TYR A 338 -41.57 -33.27 -5.48
C TYR A 338 -42.39 -33.48 -6.77
N TYR A 339 -43.22 -34.46 -6.75
CA TYR A 339 -44.19 -34.73 -7.81
C TYR A 339 -45.58 -34.55 -7.26
N THR A 340 -46.48 -33.95 -8.07
CA THR A 340 -47.91 -33.83 -7.70
C THR A 340 -48.54 -35.20 -7.48
N PRO A 341 -49.47 -35.28 -6.51
CA PRO A 341 -50.24 -36.52 -6.32
C PRO A 341 -50.92 -36.96 -7.61
N ALA A 342 -50.92 -38.26 -7.86
CA ALA A 342 -51.54 -38.85 -9.03
C ALA A 342 -52.42 -40.05 -8.64
N ILE A 343 -53.55 -40.17 -9.29
CA ILE A 343 -54.38 -41.39 -9.21
C ILE A 343 -53.80 -42.38 -10.19
N ALA A 344 -53.39 -43.54 -9.70
CA ALA A 344 -52.86 -44.68 -10.52
C ALA A 344 -53.92 -45.57 -11.02
N SER A 345 -54.94 -45.79 -10.22
CA SER A 345 -56.16 -46.60 -10.66
C SER A 345 -57.42 -46.04 -9.98
N PHE A 346 -58.51 -46.08 -10.67
CA PHE A 346 -59.85 -45.78 -10.18
C PHE A 346 -60.86 -46.69 -10.86
N ASP A 347 -61.60 -47.42 -10.04
CA ASP A 347 -62.60 -48.36 -10.51
C ASP A 347 -63.91 -48.19 -9.71
N VAL A 348 -65.03 -48.39 -10.38
CA VAL A 348 -66.38 -48.30 -9.83
C VAL A 348 -67.18 -49.53 -10.26
N ILE A 349 -67.63 -50.34 -9.26
CA ILE A 349 -68.50 -51.52 -9.54
C ILE A 349 -69.84 -51.35 -8.82
N ARG A 350 -70.91 -51.90 -9.44
CA ARG A 350 -72.20 -52.00 -8.78
C ARG A 350 -72.15 -53.06 -7.71
N THR A 351 -72.68 -52.78 -6.50
CA THR A 351 -72.61 -53.71 -5.38
C THR A 351 -73.90 -53.74 -4.56
N ASP A 352 -74.04 -54.76 -3.73
CA ASP A 352 -74.99 -54.74 -2.58
C ASP A 352 -74.53 -53.72 -1.51
N ALA A 353 -75.31 -53.51 -0.45
CA ALA A 353 -75.00 -52.57 0.62
C ALA A 353 -73.73 -52.93 1.45
N SER A 354 -73.28 -54.18 1.34
CA SER A 354 -72.04 -54.67 1.98
C SER A 354 -70.80 -54.54 1.08
N GLY A 355 -70.96 -54.09 -0.17
CA GLY A 355 -69.86 -53.86 -1.08
C GLY A 355 -69.45 -55.08 -1.90
N ASN A 356 -70.28 -56.16 -1.95
CA ASN A 356 -70.07 -57.29 -2.83
C ASN A 356 -70.67 -57.01 -4.21
N ALA A 357 -70.04 -57.46 -5.29
CA ALA A 357 -70.54 -57.28 -6.64
C ALA A 357 -71.94 -57.86 -6.80
N SER A 358 -72.86 -57.07 -7.34
CA SER A 358 -74.28 -57.45 -7.50
C SER A 358 -74.94 -56.67 -8.63
N ASP A 359 -75.46 -57.38 -9.67
CA ASP A 359 -76.09 -56.73 -10.77
C ASP A 359 -77.44 -56.07 -10.43
N SER A 360 -78.03 -56.48 -9.29
CA SER A 360 -79.24 -55.88 -8.73
C SER A 360 -79.02 -54.95 -7.53
N GLY A 361 -77.75 -54.75 -7.17
CA GLY A 361 -77.37 -53.92 -6.00
C GLY A 361 -77.76 -52.45 -6.17
N THR A 362 -77.99 -51.81 -5.08
CA THR A 362 -78.32 -50.37 -4.97
C THR A 362 -77.16 -49.50 -4.42
N ALA A 363 -75.97 -50.08 -4.41
CA ALA A 363 -74.76 -49.36 -3.97
C ALA A 363 -73.67 -49.37 -5.04
N ALA A 364 -72.75 -48.43 -5.00
CA ALA A 364 -71.54 -48.42 -5.84
C ALA A 364 -70.28 -48.48 -4.92
N LYS A 365 -69.39 -49.40 -5.27
CA LYS A 365 -68.06 -49.45 -4.60
C LYS A 365 -67.01 -48.75 -5.47
N LEU A 366 -66.43 -47.76 -4.96
CA LEU A 366 -65.31 -47.11 -5.57
C LEU A 366 -64.00 -47.70 -4.98
N SER A 367 -63.10 -48.14 -5.85
CA SER A 367 -61.78 -48.61 -5.48
C SER A 367 -60.74 -47.75 -6.18
N PHE A 368 -59.72 -47.31 -5.47
CA PHE A 368 -58.67 -46.44 -6.05
C PHE A 368 -57.31 -46.74 -5.44
N SER A 369 -56.29 -46.44 -6.22
CA SER A 369 -54.92 -46.30 -5.74
C SER A 369 -54.32 -44.97 -6.24
N GLY A 370 -53.55 -44.32 -5.40
CA GLY A 370 -52.87 -43.07 -5.71
C GLY A 370 -51.50 -43.05 -5.13
N THR A 371 -50.67 -42.21 -5.68
CA THR A 371 -49.30 -41.97 -5.22
C THR A 371 -49.11 -40.48 -4.93
N TYR A 372 -48.26 -40.20 -3.98
CA TYR A 372 -47.78 -38.86 -3.70
C TYR A 372 -46.30 -38.91 -3.27
N THR A 373 -45.56 -37.84 -3.49
CA THR A 373 -44.18 -37.78 -2.99
C THR A 373 -44.18 -37.52 -1.50
N ASN A 374 -43.73 -38.48 -0.71
CA ASN A 374 -43.56 -38.33 0.73
C ASN A 374 -42.20 -37.61 0.99
N ILE A 375 -42.26 -36.39 1.53
CA ILE A 375 -41.11 -35.56 1.86
C ILE A 375 -40.98 -35.31 3.36
N GLY A 376 -41.59 -36.17 4.18
CA GLY A 376 -41.48 -36.25 5.63
C GLY A 376 -42.62 -35.59 6.37
N ALA A 377 -42.91 -34.31 6.17
CA ALA A 377 -43.93 -33.56 6.89
C ALA A 377 -45.26 -33.42 6.15
N ASN A 378 -45.32 -33.84 4.90
CA ASN A 378 -46.54 -33.80 4.09
C ASN A 378 -47.37 -35.07 4.20
N GLY A 379 -48.68 -34.96 3.97
CA GLY A 379 -49.60 -36.06 3.79
C GLY A 379 -50.45 -35.85 2.52
N ALA A 380 -51.17 -36.86 2.15
CA ALA A 380 -52.19 -36.77 1.08
C ALA A 380 -53.52 -37.28 1.59
N THR A 381 -54.60 -36.68 1.11
CA THR A 381 -55.96 -37.09 1.44
C THR A 381 -56.74 -37.16 0.12
N ALA A 382 -57.35 -38.28 -0.16
CA ALA A 382 -58.30 -38.43 -1.27
C ALA A 382 -59.70 -38.07 -0.81
N LYS A 383 -60.36 -37.19 -1.53
CA LYS A 383 -61.77 -36.83 -1.39
C LYS A 383 -62.53 -37.29 -2.61
N PHE A 384 -63.72 -37.84 -2.43
CA PHE A 384 -64.53 -38.38 -3.52
C PHE A 384 -65.84 -37.60 -3.55
N PHE A 385 -66.34 -37.49 -4.81
CA PHE A 385 -67.61 -36.83 -5.10
C PHE A 385 -68.33 -37.69 -6.10
N TYR A 386 -69.62 -37.80 -5.99
CA TYR A 386 -70.48 -38.44 -7.00
C TYR A 386 -71.59 -37.47 -7.45
N LYS A 387 -72.14 -37.72 -8.63
CA LYS A 387 -73.24 -36.95 -9.17
C LYS A 387 -74.16 -37.91 -9.89
N LEU A 388 -75.47 -37.84 -9.62
CA LEU A 388 -76.47 -38.51 -10.43
C LEU A 388 -76.54 -37.86 -11.81
N SER A 389 -76.88 -38.63 -12.85
CA SER A 389 -76.98 -38.13 -14.24
C SER A 389 -77.93 -36.94 -14.38
N THR A 390 -78.97 -36.90 -13.54
CA THR A 390 -80.00 -35.86 -13.51
C THR A 390 -79.64 -34.68 -12.58
N ALA A 391 -78.59 -34.76 -11.77
CA ALA A 391 -78.22 -33.71 -10.82
C ALA A 391 -77.31 -32.69 -11.46
N SER A 392 -77.45 -31.38 -11.12
CA SER A 392 -76.63 -30.32 -11.59
C SER A 392 -75.27 -30.18 -10.81
N GLY A 393 -75.21 -30.73 -9.60
CA GLY A 393 -74.04 -30.61 -8.69
C GLY A 393 -73.50 -31.95 -8.22
N TYR A 394 -72.25 -31.96 -7.80
CA TYR A 394 -71.57 -33.07 -7.15
C TYR A 394 -71.89 -33.13 -5.66
N THR A 395 -72.17 -34.38 -5.16
CA THR A 395 -72.31 -34.63 -3.73
C THR A 395 -71.00 -35.20 -3.18
N ALA A 396 -70.49 -34.59 -2.10
CA ALA A 396 -69.28 -35.06 -1.44
C ALA A 396 -69.58 -36.37 -0.67
N ILE A 397 -68.74 -37.38 -0.82
CA ILE A 397 -68.71 -38.56 0.05
C ILE A 397 -67.99 -38.22 1.30
N SER A 398 -68.62 -38.46 2.46
CA SER A 398 -68.09 -38.00 3.77
C SER A 398 -66.81 -38.67 4.22
N THR A 399 -66.45 -39.82 3.61
CA THR A 399 -65.22 -40.54 3.94
C THR A 399 -64.05 -40.06 3.12
N THR A 400 -62.94 -39.86 3.79
CA THR A 400 -61.65 -39.50 3.18
C THR A 400 -60.63 -40.58 3.49
N SER A 401 -59.79 -40.91 2.53
CA SER A 401 -58.65 -41.82 2.76
C SER A 401 -57.37 -41.03 2.94
N ALA A 402 -56.71 -41.24 4.09
CA ALA A 402 -55.42 -40.64 4.40
C ALA A 402 -54.29 -41.50 3.79
N GLY A 403 -53.33 -40.83 3.14
CA GLY A 403 -52.17 -41.50 2.60
C GLY A 403 -51.10 -41.79 3.65
N SER A 404 -50.33 -42.83 3.42
CA SER A 404 -49.18 -43.21 4.22
C SER A 404 -48.07 -43.74 3.30
N GLY A 405 -46.81 -43.40 3.60
CA GLY A 405 -45.64 -43.92 2.88
C GLY A 405 -45.62 -43.62 1.38
N GLY A 406 -46.20 -42.50 0.96
CA GLY A 406 -46.25 -42.11 -0.47
C GLY A 406 -47.38 -42.76 -1.25
N LYS A 407 -48.29 -43.47 -0.60
CA LYS A 407 -49.48 -44.12 -1.21
C LYS A 407 -50.75 -43.67 -0.52
N VAL A 408 -51.81 -43.55 -1.30
CA VAL A 408 -53.17 -43.31 -0.83
C VAL A 408 -54.05 -44.29 -1.54
N ASN A 409 -54.54 -45.26 -0.81
CA ASN A 409 -55.41 -46.35 -1.37
C ASN A 409 -56.67 -46.41 -0.52
N GLY A 410 -57.75 -46.93 -1.17
CA GLY A 410 -58.95 -47.15 -0.46
C GLY A 410 -60.06 -47.70 -1.31
N GLY A 411 -61.15 -48.13 -0.65
CA GLY A 411 -62.40 -48.46 -1.25
C GLY A 411 -63.52 -47.90 -0.44
N ILE A 412 -64.52 -47.35 -1.05
CA ILE A 412 -65.71 -46.72 -0.45
C ILE A 412 -66.96 -47.28 -1.08
N VAL A 413 -67.92 -47.67 -0.24
CA VAL A 413 -69.24 -48.05 -0.67
C VAL A 413 -70.18 -46.88 -0.51
N VAL A 414 -70.83 -46.50 -1.57
CA VAL A 414 -71.84 -45.43 -1.61
C VAL A 414 -73.18 -46.12 -1.79
N ASN A 415 -74.03 -46.09 -0.76
CA ASN A 415 -75.37 -46.71 -0.78
C ASN A 415 -76.40 -45.77 -1.40
N ASN A 416 -77.54 -46.34 -1.77
CA ASN A 416 -78.71 -45.67 -2.37
C ASN A 416 -78.36 -44.93 -3.69
N VAL A 417 -77.58 -45.56 -4.52
CA VAL A 417 -77.29 -45.11 -5.88
C VAL A 417 -78.28 -45.70 -6.82
N THR A 418 -79.06 -44.90 -7.56
CA THR A 418 -79.92 -45.34 -8.61
C THR A 418 -79.10 -45.53 -9.91
N PHE A 419 -79.05 -46.78 -10.37
CA PHE A 419 -78.43 -47.09 -11.66
C PHE A 419 -79.51 -47.07 -12.74
N ALA A 420 -79.22 -46.42 -13.85
CA ALA A 420 -80.11 -46.40 -15.03
C ALA A 420 -80.05 -47.74 -15.83
#